data_a52b07706120b43230bd5d2ad1dc4f5d
#
_entry.id   a52b07706120b43230bd5d2ad1dc4f5d
#
_cell.length_a   1.000
_cell.length_b   1.000
_cell.length_c   1.000
_cell.angle_alpha   90.00
_cell.angle_beta   90.00
_cell.angle_gamma   90.00
#
_symmetry.space_group_name_H-M   'P 1'
#
loop_
_entity.id
_entity.type
_entity.pdbx_description
1 polymer ?
#
loop_
_entity_poly.entity_id
_entity_poly.type
_entity_poly.pdbx_seq_one_letter_code
_entity_poly.pdbx_strand_id
1 'polypeptide(L)'
;MSIFDRAMAQLKAMENVFGFDPTTIEQGSLEWKIMRLGVLTASKADKIVAGKDTDGRATYMAELISDIVNCNSGDESNFKQTDWGKLYEPEARTALSAALGFADIKEIPLTYKDQSMRIAVSPDGVFGNVCCEIKAPFDGTNHIKHAAFDKVKPEW
;
A
#
# COMPACT_ATOMS: atom_id res chain seq x y z
N MET A 1 -8.61 -11.62 17.26
CA MET A 1 -8.36 -10.21 16.85
C MET A 1 -8.03 -10.21 15.38
N SER A 2 -8.82 -9.51 14.57
CA SER A 2 -8.61 -9.43 13.12
C SER A 2 -7.34 -8.63 12.76
N ILE A 3 -6.92 -8.68 11.48
CA ILE A 3 -5.83 -7.83 10.97
C ILE A 3 -6.18 -6.36 11.18
N PHE A 4 -7.43 -5.98 10.88
CA PHE A 4 -7.91 -4.62 11.08
C PHE A 4 -7.73 -4.15 12.54
N ASP A 5 -8.22 -4.93 13.51
CA ASP A 5 -8.13 -4.53 14.94
C ASP A 5 -6.66 -4.38 15.39
N ARG A 6 -5.78 -5.27 14.92
CA ARG A 6 -4.34 -5.20 15.24
C ARG A 6 -3.68 -3.96 14.63
N ALA A 7 -3.98 -3.66 13.37
CA ALA A 7 -3.44 -2.50 12.69
C ALA A 7 -3.92 -1.20 13.34
N MET A 8 -5.22 -1.09 13.64
CA MET A 8 -5.78 0.09 14.28
C MET A 8 -5.24 0.29 15.70
N ALA A 9 -5.09 -0.78 16.48
CA ALA A 9 -4.46 -0.70 17.81
C ALA A 9 -2.99 -0.28 17.73
N GLN A 10 -2.24 -0.80 16.76
CA GLN A 10 -0.85 -0.41 16.52
C GLN A 10 -0.75 1.08 16.16
N LEU A 11 -1.56 1.54 15.20
CA LEU A 11 -1.58 2.94 14.78
C LEU A 11 -1.96 3.87 15.94
N LYS A 12 -2.98 3.52 16.71
CA LYS A 12 -3.41 4.32 17.86
C LYS A 12 -2.30 4.47 18.91
N ALA A 13 -1.51 3.41 19.13
CA ALA A 13 -0.37 3.48 20.03
C ALA A 13 0.76 4.42 19.54
N MET A 14 0.75 4.78 18.25
CA MET A 14 1.75 5.67 17.62
C MET A 14 1.28 7.13 17.51
N GLU A 15 0.09 7.47 17.97
CA GLU A 15 -0.47 8.83 17.89
C GLU A 15 0.49 9.90 18.44
N ASN A 16 1.11 9.63 19.59
CA ASN A 16 2.06 10.56 20.19
C ASN A 16 3.38 10.70 19.38
N VAL A 17 3.73 9.72 18.58
CA VAL A 17 4.94 9.76 17.74
C VAL A 17 4.70 10.67 16.55
N PHE A 18 3.51 10.60 15.95
CA PHE A 18 3.18 11.39 14.75
C PHE A 18 2.62 12.77 15.08
N GLY A 19 2.05 12.97 16.27
CA GLY A 19 1.39 14.21 16.65
C GLY A 19 -0.01 14.39 16.03
N PHE A 20 -0.56 13.35 15.40
CA PHE A 20 -1.92 13.27 14.87
C PHE A 20 -2.48 11.85 15.04
N ASP A 21 -3.79 11.66 14.89
CA ASP A 21 -4.41 10.32 14.96
C ASP A 21 -4.18 9.54 13.65
N PRO A 22 -3.25 8.57 13.62
CA PRO A 22 -2.92 7.86 12.40
C PRO A 22 -4.00 6.84 11.97
N THR A 23 -5.02 6.61 12.78
CA THR A 23 -6.12 5.69 12.46
C THR A 23 -7.13 6.28 11.49
N THR A 24 -7.15 7.60 11.33
CA THR A 24 -8.12 8.35 10.50
C THR A 24 -7.52 8.85 9.20
N ILE A 25 -6.27 8.52 8.92
CA ILE A 25 -5.54 9.06 7.77
C ILE A 25 -5.95 8.34 6.48
N GLU A 26 -6.19 9.13 5.44
CA GLU A 26 -6.46 8.61 4.10
C GLU A 26 -5.16 8.32 3.35
N GLN A 27 -5.12 7.22 2.61
CA GLN A 27 -3.99 6.88 1.74
C GLN A 27 -3.78 7.97 0.67
N GLY A 28 -2.53 8.41 0.52
CA GLY A 28 -2.16 9.49 -0.40
C GLY A 28 -2.18 10.88 0.20
N SER A 29 -2.71 11.08 1.43
CA SER A 29 -2.62 12.35 2.15
C SER A 29 -1.19 12.72 2.54
N LEU A 30 -0.97 13.96 2.97
CA LEU A 30 0.34 14.40 3.46
C LEU A 30 0.77 13.61 4.70
N GLU A 31 -0.15 13.40 5.62
CA GLU A 31 0.08 12.63 6.85
C GLU A 31 0.45 11.17 6.53
N TRP A 32 -0.22 10.56 5.56
CA TRP A 32 0.12 9.22 5.09
C TRP A 32 1.54 9.16 4.48
N LYS A 33 1.93 10.19 3.73
CA LYS A 33 3.30 10.31 3.20
C LYS A 33 4.32 10.45 4.33
N ILE A 34 4.01 11.23 5.37
CA ILE A 34 4.86 11.37 6.56
C ILE A 34 5.04 10.00 7.25
N MET A 35 3.97 9.23 7.42
CA MET A 35 4.04 7.89 8.01
C MET A 35 4.93 6.91 7.21
N ARG A 36 5.21 7.19 5.95
CA ARG A 36 6.01 6.37 5.04
C ARG A 36 7.45 6.86 4.85
N LEU A 37 7.83 8.01 5.42
CA LEU A 37 9.17 8.56 5.25
C LEU A 37 10.24 7.59 5.77
N GLY A 38 11.14 7.18 4.87
CA GLY A 38 12.23 6.25 5.20
C GLY A 38 11.78 4.83 5.53
N VAL A 39 10.55 4.47 5.22
CA VAL A 39 9.96 3.15 5.50
C VAL A 39 10.06 2.26 4.28
N LEU A 40 10.53 1.03 4.47
CA LEU A 40 10.50 -0.02 3.44
C LEU A 40 9.05 -0.46 3.23
N THR A 41 8.51 -0.21 2.04
CA THR A 41 7.11 -0.51 1.72
C THR A 41 6.96 -1.77 0.86
N ALA A 42 5.85 -2.48 1.02
CA ALA A 42 5.58 -3.70 0.26
C ALA A 42 5.54 -3.46 -1.26
N SER A 43 5.12 -2.27 -1.71
CA SER A 43 5.13 -1.89 -3.13
C SER A 43 6.52 -1.85 -3.78
N LYS A 44 7.59 -1.89 -2.97
CA LYS A 44 8.99 -1.94 -3.39
C LYS A 44 9.68 -3.26 -2.99
N ALA A 45 8.89 -4.30 -2.73
CA ALA A 45 9.42 -5.58 -2.25
C ALA A 45 10.44 -6.20 -3.22
N ASP A 46 10.24 -6.05 -4.52
CA ASP A 46 11.18 -6.48 -5.57
C ASP A 46 12.58 -5.85 -5.39
N LYS A 47 12.65 -4.57 -5.01
CA LYS A 47 13.90 -3.86 -4.74
C LYS A 47 14.55 -4.30 -3.43
N ILE A 48 13.70 -4.59 -2.42
CA ILE A 48 14.18 -5.02 -1.09
C ILE A 48 14.85 -6.39 -1.17
N VAL A 49 14.26 -7.34 -1.91
CA VAL A 49 14.77 -8.71 -2.05
C VAL A 49 15.82 -8.87 -3.14
N ALA A 50 16.06 -7.85 -3.97
CA ALA A 50 17.08 -7.86 -4.99
C ALA A 50 18.48 -8.11 -4.40
N GLY A 51 19.38 -8.69 -5.19
CA GLY A 51 20.77 -8.92 -4.78
C GLY A 51 21.48 -7.65 -4.30
N LYS A 52 22.46 -7.79 -3.42
CA LYS A 52 23.14 -6.64 -2.77
C LYS A 52 23.75 -5.65 -3.76
N ASP A 53 24.20 -6.15 -4.90
CA ASP A 53 24.96 -5.38 -5.90
C ASP A 53 24.10 -4.98 -7.10
N THR A 54 22.77 -4.94 -6.94
CA THR A 54 21.88 -4.51 -8.02
C THR A 54 21.63 -3.01 -7.99
N ASP A 55 21.64 -2.37 -9.17
CA ASP A 55 21.33 -0.95 -9.33
C ASP A 55 19.94 -0.59 -8.74
N GLY A 56 18.96 -1.48 -8.90
CA GLY A 56 17.62 -1.28 -8.36
C GLY A 56 17.59 -1.15 -6.84
N ARG A 57 18.38 -1.97 -6.14
CA ARG A 57 18.50 -1.88 -4.68
C ARG A 57 19.23 -0.61 -4.25
N ALA A 58 20.35 -0.28 -4.91
CA ALA A 58 21.12 0.93 -4.64
C ALA A 58 20.28 2.19 -4.86
N THR A 59 19.53 2.24 -5.96
CA THR A 59 18.60 3.33 -6.27
C THR A 59 17.53 3.46 -5.19
N TYR A 60 16.88 2.37 -4.79
CA TYR A 60 15.85 2.42 -3.75
C TYR A 60 16.40 2.89 -2.39
N MET A 61 17.61 2.47 -2.02
CA MET A 61 18.27 2.98 -0.82
C MET A 61 18.53 4.48 -0.88
N ALA A 62 18.95 4.98 -2.06
CA ALA A 62 19.15 6.41 -2.28
C ALA A 62 17.83 7.19 -2.24
N GLU A 63 16.74 6.65 -2.81
CA GLU A 63 15.38 7.21 -2.71
C GLU A 63 14.96 7.37 -1.25
N LEU A 64 15.08 6.32 -0.43
CA LEU A 64 14.71 6.36 1.00
C LEU A 64 15.50 7.42 1.78
N ILE A 65 16.80 7.54 1.52
CA ILE A 65 17.64 8.56 2.15
C ILE A 65 17.22 9.96 1.70
N SER A 66 16.97 10.12 0.40
CA SER A 66 16.51 11.39 -0.19
C SER A 66 15.17 11.83 0.42
N ASP A 67 14.23 10.90 0.57
CA ASP A 67 12.92 11.16 1.19
C ASP A 67 13.07 11.70 2.61
N ILE A 68 13.93 11.09 3.41
CA ILE A 68 14.20 11.54 4.78
C ILE A 68 14.84 12.93 4.79
N VAL A 69 15.87 13.16 3.95
CA VAL A 69 16.62 14.43 3.93
C VAL A 69 15.75 15.59 3.45
N ASN A 70 14.89 15.34 2.46
CA ASN A 70 14.04 16.36 1.86
C ASN A 70 12.66 16.46 2.53
N CYS A 71 12.35 15.61 3.52
CA CYS A 71 11.02 15.48 4.12
C CYS A 71 9.93 15.34 3.06
N ASN A 72 10.22 14.59 2.00
CA ASN A 72 9.33 14.37 0.87
C ASN A 72 9.38 12.91 0.43
N SER A 73 8.25 12.21 0.53
CA SER A 73 8.13 10.90 -0.10
C SER A 73 7.88 11.12 -1.59
N GLY A 74 8.85 10.80 -2.44
CA GLY A 74 8.84 11.02 -3.88
C GLY A 74 7.74 10.34 -4.69
N ASP A 75 6.66 9.91 -4.06
CA ASP A 75 5.51 9.22 -4.65
C ASP A 75 4.56 10.16 -5.47
N GLU A 76 5.05 11.29 -5.97
CA GLU A 76 4.27 12.14 -6.89
C GLU A 76 4.32 11.60 -8.32
N SER A 77 3.91 10.39 -8.54
CA SER A 77 3.63 9.92 -9.89
C SER A 77 2.22 10.36 -10.32
N ASN A 78 2.11 11.53 -10.91
CA ASN A 78 0.89 12.01 -11.60
C ASN A 78 0.68 11.24 -12.90
N PHE A 79 0.56 9.93 -12.82
CA PHE A 79 0.26 9.11 -13.98
C PHE A 79 -1.25 8.86 -14.07
N LYS A 80 -1.81 9.02 -15.26
CA LYS A 80 -3.22 8.69 -15.56
C LYS A 80 -3.61 7.30 -15.06
N GLN A 81 -2.67 6.35 -15.04
CA GLN A 81 -2.86 5.00 -14.53
C GLN A 81 -3.10 4.97 -13.02
N THR A 82 -2.42 5.83 -12.25
CA THR A 82 -2.62 5.94 -10.80
C THR A 82 -3.99 6.53 -10.47
N ASP A 83 -4.39 7.58 -11.21
CA ASP A 83 -5.71 8.20 -11.03
C ASP A 83 -6.83 7.23 -11.42
N TRP A 84 -6.63 6.45 -12.49
CA TRP A 84 -7.54 5.39 -12.89
C TRP A 84 -7.69 4.33 -11.79
N GLY A 85 -6.58 3.85 -11.23
CA GLY A 85 -6.57 2.89 -10.12
C GLY A 85 -7.42 3.39 -8.95
N LYS A 86 -7.12 4.60 -8.47
CA LYS A 86 -7.86 5.24 -7.36
C LYS A 86 -9.35 5.40 -7.65
N LEU A 87 -9.72 5.72 -8.89
CA LEU A 87 -11.12 5.91 -9.29
C LEU A 87 -11.93 4.62 -9.20
N TYR A 88 -11.35 3.49 -9.62
CA TYR A 88 -12.06 2.21 -9.71
C TYR A 88 -11.87 1.28 -8.51
N GLU A 89 -10.93 1.57 -7.63
CA GLU A 89 -10.68 0.77 -6.43
C GLU A 89 -11.89 0.62 -5.50
N PRO A 90 -12.68 1.66 -5.19
CA PRO A 90 -13.88 1.52 -4.35
C PRO A 90 -14.94 0.62 -4.98
N GLU A 91 -15.14 0.70 -6.31
CA GLU A 91 -16.07 -0.16 -7.03
C GLU A 91 -15.61 -1.62 -7.03
N ALA A 92 -14.31 -1.84 -7.28
CA ALA A 92 -13.72 -3.17 -7.24
C ALA A 92 -13.81 -3.80 -5.85
N ARG A 93 -13.60 -3.00 -4.78
CA ARG A 93 -13.76 -3.43 -3.38
C ARG A 93 -15.21 -3.83 -3.10
N THR A 94 -16.18 -3.06 -3.59
CA THR A 94 -17.60 -3.39 -3.48
C THR A 94 -17.94 -4.69 -4.19
N ALA A 95 -17.44 -4.88 -5.41
CA ALA A 95 -17.62 -6.11 -6.17
C ALA A 95 -17.01 -7.32 -5.48
N LEU A 96 -15.80 -7.16 -4.92
CA LEU A 96 -15.14 -8.21 -4.13
C LEU A 96 -15.95 -8.56 -2.88
N SER A 97 -16.45 -7.56 -2.15
CA SER A 97 -17.33 -7.76 -0.98
C SER A 97 -18.54 -8.60 -1.34
N ALA A 98 -19.22 -8.29 -2.45
CA ALA A 98 -20.38 -9.04 -2.93
C ALA A 98 -20.00 -10.48 -3.31
N ALA A 99 -18.89 -10.68 -4.01
CA ALA A 99 -18.40 -12.01 -4.41
C ALA A 99 -18.04 -12.89 -3.20
N LEU A 100 -17.64 -12.28 -2.09
CA LEU A 100 -17.33 -12.97 -0.83
C LEU A 100 -18.52 -13.08 0.12
N GLY A 101 -19.76 -12.91 -0.37
CA GLY A 101 -20.96 -13.01 0.44
C GLY A 101 -21.19 -11.81 1.36
N PHE A 102 -20.88 -10.61 0.88
CA PHE A 102 -20.96 -9.34 1.60
C PHE A 102 -19.99 -9.25 2.79
N ALA A 103 -18.75 -9.72 2.58
CA ALA A 103 -17.69 -9.53 3.55
C ALA A 103 -17.45 -8.03 3.84
N ASP A 104 -17.28 -7.69 5.11
CA ASP A 104 -16.93 -6.33 5.56
C ASP A 104 -15.44 -6.09 5.28
N ILE A 105 -15.14 -5.56 4.08
CA ILE A 105 -13.78 -5.20 3.66
C ILE A 105 -13.49 -3.79 4.15
N LYS A 106 -12.56 -3.69 5.08
CA LYS A 106 -12.16 -2.43 5.72
C LYS A 106 -10.87 -1.90 5.13
N GLU A 107 -10.77 -0.60 5.02
CA GLU A 107 -9.52 0.08 4.69
C GLU A 107 -8.70 0.33 5.94
N ILE A 108 -7.37 0.26 5.80
CA ILE A 108 -6.43 0.72 6.81
C ILE A 108 -5.42 1.65 6.13
N PRO A 109 -5.05 2.77 6.75
CA PRO A 109 -4.08 3.69 6.15
C PRO A 109 -2.76 3.00 5.83
N LEU A 110 -2.26 2.26 6.81
CA LEU A 110 -0.97 1.60 6.78
C LEU A 110 -0.90 0.64 7.98
N THR A 111 -0.08 -0.39 7.90
CA THR A 111 0.32 -1.18 9.07
C THR A 111 1.82 -1.43 9.03
N TYR A 112 2.48 -1.29 10.17
CA TYR A 112 3.89 -1.60 10.31
C TYR A 112 4.09 -3.05 10.73
N LYS A 113 5.21 -3.63 10.30
CA LYS A 113 5.61 -4.98 10.71
C LYS A 113 5.74 -5.09 12.23
N ASP A 114 6.32 -4.08 12.85
CA ASP A 114 6.59 -4.00 14.29
C ASP A 114 6.77 -2.55 14.75
N GLN A 115 7.06 -2.36 16.04
CA GLN A 115 7.25 -1.03 16.63
C GLN A 115 8.47 -0.26 16.11
N SER A 116 9.38 -0.89 15.37
CA SER A 116 10.52 -0.17 14.77
C SER A 116 10.10 0.76 13.63
N MET A 117 8.89 0.60 13.09
CA MET A 117 8.30 1.36 11.98
C MET A 117 9.15 1.34 10.69
N ARG A 118 10.04 0.35 10.53
CA ARG A 118 10.95 0.29 9.37
C ARG A 118 10.36 -0.36 8.14
N ILE A 119 9.34 -1.19 8.33
CA ILE A 119 8.68 -1.94 7.24
C ILE A 119 7.19 -1.76 7.39
N ALA A 120 6.52 -1.41 6.31
CA ALA A 120 5.08 -1.20 6.30
C ALA A 120 4.41 -1.71 5.03
N VAL A 121 3.10 -1.89 5.13
CA VAL A 121 2.21 -2.17 4.00
C VAL A 121 0.94 -1.35 4.13
N SER A 122 0.44 -0.84 3.00
CA SER A 122 -0.87 -0.19 2.88
C SER A 122 -1.71 -1.09 1.96
N PRO A 123 -2.46 -2.06 2.49
CA PRO A 123 -3.33 -2.90 1.67
C PRO A 123 -4.56 -2.13 1.20
N ASP A 124 -5.07 -2.45 0.03
CA ASP A 124 -6.28 -1.84 -0.52
C ASP A 124 -7.55 -2.28 0.23
N GLY A 125 -7.46 -3.34 1.02
CA GLY A 125 -8.51 -3.77 1.92
C GLY A 125 -8.09 -4.92 2.83
N VAL A 126 -8.81 -5.06 3.95
CA VAL A 126 -8.64 -6.17 4.88
C VAL A 126 -10.01 -6.72 5.32
N PHE A 127 -10.12 -8.04 5.43
CA PHE A 127 -11.28 -8.71 6.01
C PHE A 127 -10.85 -9.96 6.79
N GLY A 128 -11.31 -10.09 8.01
CA GLY A 128 -10.86 -11.17 8.90
C GLY A 128 -9.34 -11.15 9.08
N ASN A 129 -8.68 -12.19 8.59
CA ASN A 129 -7.22 -12.37 8.60
C ASN A 129 -6.62 -12.38 7.18
N VAL A 130 -7.28 -11.73 6.23
CA VAL A 130 -6.84 -11.63 4.83
C VAL A 130 -6.64 -10.17 4.47
N CYS A 131 -5.52 -9.87 3.80
CA CYS A 131 -5.31 -8.61 3.09
C CYS A 131 -5.62 -8.82 1.61
N CYS A 132 -6.19 -7.82 0.97
CA CYS A 132 -6.37 -7.83 -0.48
C CYS A 132 -5.61 -6.67 -1.12
N GLU A 133 -5.15 -6.91 -2.32
CA GLU A 133 -4.55 -5.94 -3.23
C GLU A 133 -5.47 -5.85 -4.45
N ILE A 134 -5.87 -4.66 -4.83
CA ILE A 134 -6.80 -4.41 -5.94
C ILE A 134 -5.99 -3.84 -7.11
N LYS A 135 -6.13 -4.45 -8.26
CA LYS A 135 -5.50 -3.95 -9.50
C LYS A 135 -6.57 -3.62 -10.52
N ALA A 136 -6.66 -2.34 -10.88
CA ALA A 136 -7.54 -1.84 -11.94
C ALA A 136 -6.67 -1.48 -13.17
N PRO A 137 -6.41 -2.40 -14.11
CA PRO A 137 -5.57 -2.12 -15.27
C PRO A 137 -6.17 -1.02 -16.13
N PHE A 138 -5.40 0.04 -16.41
CA PHE A 138 -5.79 1.11 -17.32
C PHE A 138 -5.92 0.63 -18.77
N ASP A 139 -5.07 -0.32 -19.16
CA ASP A 139 -5.06 -0.90 -20.50
C ASP A 139 -6.03 -2.09 -20.59
N GLY A 140 -7.03 -2.00 -21.46
CA GLY A 140 -8.00 -3.05 -21.69
C GLY A 140 -7.38 -4.39 -22.11
N THR A 141 -6.26 -4.39 -22.84
CA THR A 141 -5.54 -5.62 -23.20
C THR A 141 -5.02 -6.33 -21.95
N ASN A 142 -4.46 -5.60 -20.99
CA ASN A 142 -4.00 -6.18 -19.74
C ASN A 142 -5.18 -6.69 -18.91
N HIS A 143 -6.30 -5.94 -18.87
CA HIS A 143 -7.51 -6.39 -18.19
C HIS A 143 -8.02 -7.72 -18.76
N ILE A 144 -8.12 -7.85 -20.09
CA ILE A 144 -8.56 -9.07 -20.76
C ILE A 144 -7.60 -10.24 -20.48
N LYS A 145 -6.28 -9.99 -20.53
CA LYS A 145 -5.28 -11.03 -20.20
C LYS A 145 -5.48 -11.60 -18.81
N HIS A 146 -5.74 -10.73 -17.83
CA HIS A 146 -5.98 -11.19 -16.45
C HIS A 146 -7.31 -11.91 -16.31
N ALA A 147 -8.39 -11.34 -16.85
CA ALA A 147 -9.75 -11.90 -16.73
C ALA A 147 -9.92 -13.21 -17.52
N ALA A 148 -9.39 -13.29 -18.76
CA ALA A 148 -9.62 -14.42 -19.65
C ALA A 148 -8.59 -15.55 -19.53
N PHE A 149 -7.36 -15.24 -19.09
CA PHE A 149 -6.26 -16.20 -19.09
C PHE A 149 -5.70 -16.49 -17.70
N ASP A 150 -6.33 -15.94 -16.67
CA ASP A 150 -5.90 -16.09 -15.24
C ASP A 150 -4.41 -15.81 -15.04
N LYS A 151 -3.89 -14.83 -15.78
CA LYS A 151 -2.48 -14.44 -15.74
C LYS A 151 -2.31 -13.16 -14.95
N VAL A 152 -1.89 -13.30 -13.71
CA VAL A 152 -1.42 -12.19 -12.90
C VAL A 152 0.03 -11.89 -13.26
N LYS A 153 0.41 -10.62 -13.37
CA LYS A 153 1.81 -10.27 -13.61
C LYS A 153 2.66 -10.69 -12.42
N PRO A 154 3.88 -11.19 -12.63
CA PRO A 154 4.76 -11.65 -11.55
C PRO A 154 5.10 -10.57 -10.51
N GLU A 155 5.04 -9.30 -10.91
CA GLU A 155 5.29 -8.14 -10.06
C GLU A 155 4.10 -7.69 -9.21
N TRP A 156 2.97 -8.38 -9.31
CA TRP A 156 1.74 -8.08 -8.55
C TRP A 156 1.47 -9.02 -7.42
#